data_30530d1224ef39bacdb11e6ced755bec
#
_entry.id   30530d1224ef39bacdb11e6ced755bec
#
_cell.length_a   1.000
_cell.length_b   1.000
_cell.length_c   1.000
_cell.angle_alpha   90.00
_cell.angle_beta   90.00
_cell.angle_gamma   90.00
#
_symmetry.space_group_name_H-M   'P 1'
#
loop_
_entity.id
_entity.type
_entity.pdbx_description
1 polymer ?
#
loop_
_entity_poly.entity_id
_entity_poly.type
_entity_poly.pdbx_seq_one_letter_code
_entity_poly.pdbx_strand_id
1 'polypeptide(L)'
;MLTTLTAEMNAYQVALENFDLAADALDLDPSLRAMIKYPERVLSVSVPVRMDTGQIVRFEGYRVQHNTARGPAKGGIRYHPNVTMDEVKALATWMSWKCAVVNIPFGGGKGGVTCNPKRMSAGELEHLTRRYTSAILPLIGPEKDIPAPDVYTTPQIMAWMMDTYSMHKGYPVHSVVTGKPVSLGGSLGRNEATGRGCFYTIQSSGSNLGIPVKGARVVVQGFGNAGSIAAHLLDSAQAVVLAASDSTAAIFNRHGLDIPKLIMHKERTGSLSGFPAAETITPEELLSLDCDILIPAALENAITGDNARAVHTRIVAEAANGPVTPEADRIFAEKGVFLIPDILCNAGGVTVSYFEWVQDESHLFWDENDVNAKLERIMTRSFNDVFKLHQERNVNMRLAANMLGIGRVAEACRMRGLYP
;
A
#
# COMPACT_ATOMS: atom_id res chain seq x y z
N MET A 1 -15.76 -18.55 -36.56
CA MET A 1 -15.70 -17.28 -35.82
C MET A 1 -15.63 -17.61 -34.35
N LEU A 2 -14.43 -17.72 -33.80
CA LEU A 2 -14.20 -17.87 -32.36
C LEU A 2 -13.80 -16.50 -31.84
N THR A 3 -14.76 -15.80 -31.26
CA THR A 3 -14.54 -14.61 -30.45
C THR A 3 -13.87 -15.09 -29.15
N THR A 4 -12.55 -15.05 -29.10
CA THR A 4 -11.81 -15.12 -27.85
C THR A 4 -12.15 -13.84 -27.07
N LEU A 5 -13.15 -13.93 -26.20
CA LEU A 5 -13.29 -13.03 -25.08
C LEU A 5 -12.02 -13.20 -24.22
N THR A 6 -11.07 -12.27 -24.35
CA THR A 6 -10.02 -12.09 -23.35
C THR A 6 -10.75 -11.66 -22.08
N ALA A 7 -11.06 -12.63 -21.21
CA ALA A 7 -11.56 -12.36 -19.88
C ALA A 7 -10.50 -11.47 -19.19
N GLU A 8 -10.87 -10.28 -18.75
CA GLU A 8 -10.00 -9.45 -17.93
C GLU A 8 -9.58 -10.31 -16.71
N MET A 9 -8.27 -10.51 -16.57
CA MET A 9 -7.74 -11.29 -15.46
C MET A 9 -8.12 -10.60 -14.15
N ASN A 10 -8.63 -11.36 -13.19
CA ASN A 10 -8.91 -10.82 -11.88
C ASN A 10 -7.59 -10.56 -11.11
N ALA A 11 -7.64 -9.71 -10.08
CA ALA A 11 -6.46 -9.31 -9.31
C ALA A 11 -5.68 -10.51 -8.73
N TYR A 12 -6.37 -11.61 -8.38
CA TYR A 12 -5.71 -12.79 -7.83
C TYR A 12 -4.93 -13.56 -8.90
N GLN A 13 -5.44 -13.64 -10.12
CA GLN A 13 -4.71 -14.24 -11.24
C GLN A 13 -3.43 -13.44 -11.55
N VAL A 14 -3.52 -12.12 -11.55
CA VAL A 14 -2.33 -11.24 -11.71
C VAL A 14 -1.30 -11.48 -10.59
N ALA A 15 -1.74 -11.65 -9.35
CA ALA A 15 -0.84 -11.94 -8.23
C ALA A 15 -0.13 -13.28 -8.40
N LEU A 16 -0.84 -14.31 -8.88
CA LEU A 16 -0.26 -15.63 -9.14
C LEU A 16 0.73 -15.61 -10.32
N GLU A 17 0.43 -14.90 -11.38
CA GLU A 17 1.36 -14.74 -12.52
C GLU A 17 2.64 -14.00 -12.13
N ASN A 18 2.53 -12.91 -11.39
CA ASN A 18 3.70 -12.19 -10.87
C ASN A 18 4.55 -13.07 -9.94
N PHE A 19 3.91 -13.95 -9.16
CA PHE A 19 4.62 -14.95 -8.37
C PHE A 19 5.38 -15.93 -9.27
N ASP A 20 4.71 -16.50 -10.28
CA ASP A 20 5.34 -17.49 -11.18
C ASP A 20 6.55 -16.87 -11.91
N LEU A 21 6.43 -15.66 -12.45
CA LEU A 21 7.54 -14.96 -13.09
C LEU A 21 8.75 -14.79 -12.16
N ALA A 22 8.52 -14.39 -10.91
CA ALA A 22 9.60 -14.22 -9.95
C ALA A 22 10.17 -15.56 -9.47
N ALA A 23 9.33 -16.58 -9.31
CA ALA A 23 9.73 -17.93 -8.94
C ALA A 23 10.58 -18.62 -10.03
N ASP A 24 10.25 -18.37 -11.31
CA ASP A 24 11.07 -18.82 -12.45
C ASP A 24 12.44 -18.11 -12.46
N ALA A 25 12.46 -16.78 -12.28
CA ALA A 25 13.69 -16.00 -12.23
C ALA A 25 14.60 -16.36 -11.04
N LEU A 26 14.03 -16.90 -9.96
CA LEU A 26 14.74 -17.41 -8.79
C LEU A 26 15.15 -18.89 -8.90
N ASP A 27 14.70 -19.60 -9.92
CA ASP A 27 14.82 -21.06 -10.04
C ASP A 27 14.34 -21.78 -8.77
N LEU A 28 13.15 -21.38 -8.27
CA LEU A 28 12.60 -21.94 -7.04
C LEU A 28 12.20 -23.40 -7.24
N ASP A 29 12.57 -24.22 -6.27
CA ASP A 29 12.16 -25.62 -6.16
C ASP A 29 10.62 -25.76 -6.23
N PRO A 30 10.09 -26.75 -6.99
CA PRO A 30 8.65 -26.94 -7.13
C PRO A 30 7.88 -27.14 -5.81
N SER A 31 8.50 -27.77 -4.81
CA SER A 31 7.87 -27.97 -3.50
C SER A 31 7.72 -26.66 -2.74
N LEU A 32 8.74 -25.77 -2.80
CA LEU A 32 8.65 -24.42 -2.23
C LEU A 32 7.62 -23.57 -2.96
N ARG A 33 7.52 -23.68 -4.29
CA ARG A 33 6.46 -22.99 -5.06
C ARG A 33 5.08 -23.40 -4.58
N ALA A 34 4.85 -24.70 -4.41
CA ALA A 34 3.56 -25.22 -3.92
C ALA A 34 3.23 -24.70 -2.51
N MET A 35 4.23 -24.57 -1.63
CA MET A 35 4.03 -24.09 -0.25
C MET A 35 3.69 -22.61 -0.17
N ILE A 36 4.24 -21.76 -1.05
CA ILE A 36 4.18 -20.31 -0.88
C ILE A 36 3.31 -19.57 -1.89
N LYS A 37 2.81 -20.28 -2.92
CA LYS A 37 1.98 -19.67 -3.99
C LYS A 37 0.58 -19.31 -3.52
N TYR A 38 0.01 -20.11 -2.62
CA TYR A 38 -1.38 -19.99 -2.19
C TYR A 38 -1.51 -19.60 -0.72
N PRO A 39 -2.61 -18.94 -0.33
CA PRO A 39 -2.84 -18.58 1.07
C PRO A 39 -2.89 -19.80 1.99
N GLU A 40 -2.27 -19.70 3.17
CA GLU A 40 -2.31 -20.72 4.22
C GLU A 40 -3.72 -20.86 4.83
N ARG A 41 -4.44 -19.74 4.96
CA ARG A 41 -5.79 -19.72 5.57
C ARG A 41 -6.69 -18.71 4.88
N VAL A 42 -7.90 -19.13 4.61
CA VAL A 42 -8.96 -18.30 4.03
C VAL A 42 -10.21 -18.46 4.87
N LEU A 43 -10.73 -17.39 5.43
CA LEU A 43 -11.93 -17.35 6.24
C LEU A 43 -12.98 -16.43 5.61
N SER A 44 -14.18 -16.98 5.35
CA SER A 44 -15.37 -16.20 5.02
C SER A 44 -16.35 -16.26 6.19
N VAL A 45 -16.93 -15.13 6.56
CA VAL A 45 -17.82 -15.01 7.71
C VAL A 45 -19.09 -14.25 7.34
N SER A 46 -20.20 -14.70 7.96
CA SER A 46 -21.46 -13.98 7.94
C SER A 46 -21.50 -12.96 9.08
N VAL A 47 -21.76 -11.69 8.75
CA VAL A 47 -21.76 -10.57 9.70
C VAL A 47 -23.17 -9.95 9.76
N PRO A 48 -24.10 -10.51 10.57
CA PRO A 48 -25.41 -9.91 10.77
C PRO A 48 -25.32 -8.68 11.67
N VAL A 49 -25.88 -7.58 11.22
CA VAL A 49 -25.88 -6.27 11.90
C VAL A 49 -27.31 -5.76 12.03
N ARG A 50 -27.68 -5.29 13.24
CA ARG A 50 -28.91 -4.55 13.45
C ARG A 50 -28.69 -3.11 13.03
N MET A 51 -29.44 -2.70 12.00
CA MET A 51 -29.42 -1.35 11.47
C MET A 51 -30.25 -0.39 12.35
N ASP A 52 -30.05 0.91 12.16
CA ASP A 52 -30.80 1.95 12.89
C ASP A 52 -32.32 1.85 12.68
N THR A 53 -32.74 1.29 11.55
CA THR A 53 -34.15 0.95 11.25
C THR A 53 -34.70 -0.20 12.08
N GLY A 54 -33.85 -0.90 12.87
CA GLY A 54 -34.21 -2.11 13.60
C GLY A 54 -34.12 -3.41 12.79
N GLN A 55 -34.00 -3.33 11.46
CA GLN A 55 -33.81 -4.51 10.60
C GLN A 55 -32.44 -5.13 10.80
N ILE A 56 -32.37 -6.45 10.58
CA ILE A 56 -31.07 -7.16 10.54
C ILE A 56 -30.66 -7.32 9.09
N VAL A 57 -29.50 -6.74 8.75
CA VAL A 57 -28.83 -6.89 7.44
C VAL A 57 -27.62 -7.79 7.62
N ARG A 58 -27.45 -8.75 6.69
CA ARG A 58 -26.29 -9.63 6.64
C ARG A 58 -25.26 -9.07 5.68
N PHE A 59 -24.06 -8.87 6.18
CA PHE A 59 -22.88 -8.57 5.37
C PHE A 59 -21.98 -9.81 5.23
N GLU A 60 -21.16 -9.82 4.20
CA GLU A 60 -20.13 -10.84 4.01
C GLU A 60 -18.77 -10.26 4.34
N GLY A 61 -18.01 -10.98 5.16
CA GLY A 61 -16.68 -10.58 5.59
C GLY A 61 -15.64 -11.65 5.29
N TYR A 62 -14.40 -11.22 5.06
CA TYR A 62 -13.28 -12.08 4.70
C TYR A 62 -12.04 -11.75 5.54
N ARG A 63 -11.25 -12.78 5.91
CA ARG A 63 -9.88 -12.63 6.38
C ARG A 63 -9.01 -13.72 5.75
N VAL A 64 -7.91 -13.31 5.11
CA VAL A 64 -6.95 -14.19 4.45
C VAL A 64 -5.58 -13.99 5.08
N GLN A 65 -4.93 -15.11 5.42
CA GLN A 65 -3.51 -15.18 5.79
C GLN A 65 -2.78 -15.88 4.64
N HIS A 66 -1.91 -15.13 3.94
CA HIS A 66 -1.23 -15.70 2.79
C HIS A 66 -0.05 -16.56 3.22
N ASN A 67 0.90 -16.00 3.97
CA ASN A 67 2.06 -16.75 4.46
C ASN A 67 2.54 -16.16 5.80
N THR A 68 2.79 -17.02 6.77
CA THR A 68 3.20 -16.63 8.13
C THR A 68 4.61 -17.12 8.50
N ALA A 69 5.39 -17.62 7.54
CA ALA A 69 6.72 -18.15 7.80
C ALA A 69 7.68 -17.12 8.42
N ARG A 70 7.52 -15.82 8.10
CA ARG A 70 8.35 -14.73 8.60
C ARG A 70 7.82 -14.07 9.89
N GLY A 71 6.62 -14.39 10.32
CA GLY A 71 5.97 -13.82 11.50
C GLY A 71 4.46 -13.68 11.32
N PRO A 72 3.77 -13.01 12.25
CA PRO A 72 2.33 -12.85 12.20
C PRO A 72 1.88 -12.21 10.88
N ALA A 73 0.72 -12.64 10.38
CA ALA A 73 0.14 -12.03 9.19
C ALA A 73 -0.17 -10.54 9.45
N LYS A 74 0.03 -9.69 8.45
CA LYS A 74 -0.16 -8.23 8.56
C LYS A 74 -0.91 -7.71 7.35
N GLY A 75 -1.96 -6.93 7.58
CA GLY A 75 -2.64 -6.25 6.48
C GLY A 75 -3.97 -5.62 6.84
N GLY A 76 -4.39 -4.68 5.99
CA GLY A 76 -5.56 -3.84 6.20
C GLY A 76 -6.89 -4.58 6.13
N ILE A 77 -7.92 -3.92 6.65
CA ILE A 77 -9.34 -4.29 6.50
C ILE A 77 -9.99 -3.27 5.58
N ARG A 78 -10.56 -3.73 4.47
CA ARG A 78 -11.25 -2.89 3.48
C ARG A 78 -12.76 -2.96 3.66
N TYR A 79 -13.43 -1.82 3.73
CA TYR A 79 -14.89 -1.72 3.67
C TYR A 79 -15.29 -1.12 2.33
N HIS A 80 -15.82 -1.95 1.43
CA HIS A 80 -16.22 -1.47 0.11
C HIS A 80 -17.29 -2.41 -0.50
N PRO A 81 -18.25 -1.90 -1.28
CA PRO A 81 -19.28 -2.75 -1.90
C PRO A 81 -18.72 -3.80 -2.88
N ASN A 82 -17.55 -3.55 -3.47
CA ASN A 82 -16.93 -4.44 -4.44
C ASN A 82 -15.90 -5.40 -3.84
N VAL A 83 -15.77 -5.47 -2.51
CA VAL A 83 -14.85 -6.44 -1.88
C VAL A 83 -15.26 -7.85 -2.23
N THR A 84 -14.30 -8.61 -2.78
CA THR A 84 -14.46 -10.04 -3.11
C THR A 84 -13.37 -10.87 -2.45
N MET A 85 -13.59 -12.17 -2.34
CA MET A 85 -12.60 -13.11 -1.81
C MET A 85 -11.30 -13.09 -2.63
N ASP A 86 -11.39 -13.04 -3.95
CA ASP A 86 -10.20 -13.06 -4.82
C ASP A 86 -9.39 -11.76 -4.69
N GLU A 87 -10.06 -10.60 -4.58
CA GLU A 87 -9.37 -9.35 -4.25
C GLU A 87 -8.62 -9.44 -2.91
N VAL A 88 -9.27 -9.99 -1.88
CA VAL A 88 -8.65 -10.14 -0.55
C VAL A 88 -7.47 -11.11 -0.59
N LYS A 89 -7.55 -12.21 -1.36
CA LYS A 89 -6.42 -13.14 -1.58
C LYS A 89 -5.25 -12.44 -2.28
N ALA A 90 -5.51 -11.70 -3.37
CA ALA A 90 -4.47 -10.93 -4.07
C ALA A 90 -3.73 -9.98 -3.14
N LEU A 91 -4.50 -9.17 -2.41
CA LEU A 91 -3.96 -8.19 -1.49
C LEU A 91 -3.18 -8.83 -0.32
N ALA A 92 -3.61 -9.99 0.19
CA ALA A 92 -2.88 -10.74 1.22
C ALA A 92 -1.54 -11.28 0.67
N THR A 93 -1.54 -11.76 -0.58
CA THR A 93 -0.34 -12.22 -1.29
C THR A 93 0.68 -11.08 -1.43
N TRP A 94 0.25 -9.94 -1.94
CA TRP A 94 1.14 -8.77 -2.08
C TRP A 94 1.65 -8.25 -0.73
N MET A 95 0.86 -8.36 0.34
CA MET A 95 1.33 -8.01 1.69
C MET A 95 2.48 -8.89 2.16
N SER A 96 2.50 -10.19 1.84
CA SER A 96 3.65 -11.07 2.16
C SER A 96 4.93 -10.55 1.50
N TRP A 97 4.86 -10.23 0.21
CA TRP A 97 6.01 -9.71 -0.54
C TRP A 97 6.44 -8.34 -0.05
N LYS A 98 5.48 -7.44 0.17
CA LYS A 98 5.75 -6.08 0.67
C LYS A 98 6.47 -6.10 2.03
N CYS A 99 5.99 -6.88 3.00
CA CYS A 99 6.65 -7.02 4.30
C CYS A 99 8.06 -7.63 4.17
N ALA A 100 8.23 -8.59 3.27
CA ALA A 100 9.53 -9.22 3.03
C ALA A 100 10.51 -8.28 2.32
N VAL A 101 10.08 -7.47 1.36
CA VAL A 101 10.93 -6.48 0.66
C VAL A 101 11.55 -5.49 1.63
N VAL A 102 10.76 -4.93 2.55
CA VAL A 102 11.28 -4.01 3.59
C VAL A 102 11.88 -4.73 4.81
N ASN A 103 11.93 -6.05 4.74
CA ASN A 103 12.56 -6.93 5.74
C ASN A 103 12.04 -6.72 7.17
N ILE A 104 10.73 -6.53 7.34
CA ILE A 104 10.07 -6.55 8.64
C ILE A 104 9.58 -7.97 8.96
N PRO A 105 9.48 -8.36 10.26
CA PRO A 105 9.16 -9.72 10.68
C PRO A 105 7.65 -9.99 10.64
N PHE A 106 7.03 -9.76 9.49
CA PHE A 106 5.62 -10.01 9.26
C PHE A 106 5.39 -10.89 8.04
N GLY A 107 4.34 -11.69 8.11
CA GLY A 107 3.71 -12.33 6.97
C GLY A 107 2.70 -11.42 6.27
N GLY A 108 1.92 -11.99 5.37
CA GLY A 108 0.89 -11.26 4.63
C GLY A 108 -0.52 -11.66 5.05
N GLY A 109 -1.34 -10.68 5.35
CA GLY A 109 -2.75 -10.84 5.61
C GLY A 109 -3.58 -9.74 4.98
N LYS A 110 -4.86 -10.00 4.79
CA LYS A 110 -5.84 -9.01 4.31
C LYS A 110 -7.23 -9.39 4.77
N GLY A 111 -8.06 -8.40 4.98
CA GLY A 111 -9.47 -8.62 5.26
C GLY A 111 -10.35 -7.59 4.57
N GLY A 112 -11.64 -7.82 4.63
CA GLY A 112 -12.61 -6.87 4.13
C GLY A 112 -14.03 -7.28 4.44
N VAL A 113 -14.94 -6.34 4.28
CA VAL A 113 -16.38 -6.55 4.38
C VAL A 113 -17.04 -5.93 3.16
N THR A 114 -17.89 -6.70 2.50
CA THR A 114 -18.71 -6.22 1.39
C THR A 114 -19.83 -5.35 1.94
N CYS A 115 -19.60 -4.03 2.03
CA CYS A 115 -20.56 -3.06 2.57
C CYS A 115 -20.37 -1.69 1.90
N ASN A 116 -21.32 -0.79 2.08
CA ASN A 116 -21.19 0.61 1.62
C ASN A 116 -21.11 1.56 2.83
N PRO A 117 -19.91 1.87 3.35
CA PRO A 117 -19.74 2.71 4.54
C PRO A 117 -20.33 4.12 4.40
N LYS A 118 -20.40 4.65 3.17
CA LYS A 118 -20.96 5.99 2.89
C LYS A 118 -22.47 6.07 3.14
N ARG A 119 -23.14 4.92 3.24
CA ARG A 119 -24.59 4.81 3.49
C ARG A 119 -24.92 4.29 4.89
N MET A 120 -23.90 4.15 5.73
CA MET A 120 -24.06 3.63 7.12
C MET A 120 -23.83 4.76 8.12
N SER A 121 -24.58 4.74 9.19
CA SER A 121 -24.34 5.62 10.34
C SER A 121 -23.05 5.18 11.09
N ALA A 122 -22.55 6.05 11.95
CA ALA A 122 -21.41 5.72 12.82
C ALA A 122 -21.73 4.53 13.74
N GLY A 123 -22.97 4.45 14.26
CA GLY A 123 -23.41 3.33 15.10
C GLY A 123 -23.49 2.02 14.32
N GLU A 124 -24.00 2.05 13.10
CA GLU A 124 -24.05 0.88 12.21
C GLU A 124 -22.65 0.38 11.85
N LEU A 125 -21.70 1.31 11.59
CA LEU A 125 -20.30 0.96 11.34
C LEU A 125 -19.62 0.37 12.57
N GLU A 126 -19.93 0.87 13.76
CA GLU A 126 -19.44 0.29 15.01
C GLU A 126 -19.96 -1.13 15.20
N HIS A 127 -21.28 -1.35 15.05
CA HIS A 127 -21.89 -2.67 15.17
C HIS A 127 -21.29 -3.66 14.13
N LEU A 128 -21.13 -3.21 12.87
CA LEU A 128 -20.50 -4.01 11.81
C LEU A 128 -19.07 -4.40 12.20
N THR A 129 -18.27 -3.44 12.65
CA THR A 129 -16.86 -3.64 13.00
C THR A 129 -16.71 -4.59 14.17
N ARG A 130 -17.46 -4.40 15.25
CA ARG A 130 -17.43 -5.26 16.44
C ARG A 130 -17.88 -6.69 16.09
N ARG A 131 -18.93 -6.83 15.29
CA ARG A 131 -19.41 -8.15 14.87
C ARG A 131 -18.42 -8.85 13.95
N TYR A 132 -17.85 -8.14 12.98
CA TYR A 132 -16.81 -8.67 12.13
C TYR A 132 -15.57 -9.10 12.92
N THR A 133 -15.11 -8.26 13.85
CA THR A 133 -13.96 -8.57 14.73
C THR A 133 -14.19 -9.85 15.53
N SER A 134 -15.38 -9.99 16.13
CA SER A 134 -15.75 -11.22 16.86
C SER A 134 -15.75 -12.44 15.97
N ALA A 135 -16.18 -12.32 14.71
CA ALA A 135 -16.24 -13.42 13.76
C ALA A 135 -14.85 -13.89 13.30
N ILE A 136 -13.87 -12.97 13.18
CA ILE A 136 -12.49 -13.29 12.75
C ILE A 136 -11.55 -13.50 13.95
N LEU A 137 -12.05 -13.45 15.20
CA LEU A 137 -11.27 -13.58 16.42
C LEU A 137 -10.32 -14.79 16.46
N PRO A 138 -10.69 -15.98 15.93
CA PRO A 138 -9.80 -17.14 15.92
C PRO A 138 -8.49 -16.93 15.15
N LEU A 139 -8.49 -16.06 14.15
CA LEU A 139 -7.33 -15.78 13.31
C LEU A 139 -6.47 -14.64 13.82
N ILE A 140 -7.09 -13.55 14.34
CA ILE A 140 -6.36 -12.34 14.71
C ILE A 140 -5.70 -12.43 16.09
N GLY A 141 -4.68 -11.63 16.27
CA GLY A 141 -3.93 -11.50 17.54
C GLY A 141 -2.53 -10.97 17.31
N PRO A 142 -1.88 -10.39 18.32
CA PRO A 142 -0.54 -9.80 18.20
C PRO A 142 0.52 -10.73 17.62
N GLU A 143 0.41 -12.03 17.94
CA GLU A 143 1.36 -13.07 17.51
C GLU A 143 0.87 -13.88 16.29
N LYS A 144 -0.35 -13.61 15.79
CA LYS A 144 -0.99 -14.41 14.74
C LYS A 144 -1.25 -13.61 13.48
N ASP A 145 -2.00 -12.52 13.63
CA ASP A 145 -2.50 -11.73 12.51
C ASP A 145 -2.95 -10.35 13.01
N ILE A 146 -2.36 -9.31 12.46
CA ILE A 146 -2.49 -7.94 12.94
C ILE A 146 -3.19 -7.08 11.87
N PRO A 147 -4.50 -6.80 12.03
CA PRO A 147 -5.23 -5.89 11.16
C PRO A 147 -4.68 -4.46 11.17
N ALA A 148 -5.01 -3.69 10.12
CA ALA A 148 -4.67 -2.29 9.96
C ALA A 148 -5.77 -1.57 9.17
N PRO A 149 -5.75 -0.23 9.06
CA PRO A 149 -6.66 0.49 8.19
C PRO A 149 -6.38 0.23 6.70
N ASP A 150 -7.42 0.33 5.90
CA ASP A 150 -7.41 0.32 4.43
C ASP A 150 -8.57 1.20 3.91
N VAL A 151 -9.03 0.99 2.68
CA VAL A 151 -10.12 1.79 2.08
C VAL A 151 -11.34 1.80 2.99
N TYR A 152 -11.82 3.01 3.31
CA TYR A 152 -12.96 3.32 4.17
C TYR A 152 -12.93 2.74 5.60
N THR A 153 -11.74 2.39 6.09
CA THR A 153 -11.53 2.13 7.52
C THR A 153 -10.61 3.19 8.12
N THR A 154 -10.89 3.57 9.35
CA THR A 154 -10.31 4.73 10.03
C THR A 154 -9.62 4.32 11.33
N PRO A 155 -8.84 5.20 11.97
CA PRO A 155 -8.32 4.96 13.32
C PRO A 155 -9.42 4.62 14.34
N GLN A 156 -10.62 5.21 14.21
CA GLN A 156 -11.75 4.88 15.07
C GLN A 156 -12.22 3.43 14.89
N ILE A 157 -12.25 2.93 13.65
CA ILE A 157 -12.57 1.52 13.36
C ILE A 157 -11.53 0.59 14.00
N MET A 158 -10.24 0.95 13.93
CA MET A 158 -9.18 0.19 14.61
C MET A 158 -9.35 0.20 16.13
N ALA A 159 -9.77 1.33 16.71
CA ALA A 159 -10.09 1.41 18.14
C ALA A 159 -11.22 0.44 18.53
N TRP A 160 -12.30 0.37 17.75
CA TRP A 160 -13.39 -0.60 18.00
C TRP A 160 -12.94 -2.05 17.84
N MET A 161 -12.06 -2.34 16.88
CA MET A 161 -11.47 -3.69 16.74
C MET A 161 -10.63 -4.08 17.94
N MET A 162 -9.73 -3.17 18.38
CA MET A 162 -8.88 -3.38 19.55
C MET A 162 -9.72 -3.60 20.80
N ASP A 163 -10.72 -2.75 21.05
CA ASP A 163 -11.61 -2.83 22.19
C ASP A 163 -12.39 -4.16 22.20
N THR A 164 -12.97 -4.54 21.05
CA THR A 164 -13.70 -5.81 20.92
C THR A 164 -12.81 -7.00 21.22
N TYR A 165 -11.58 -7.03 20.67
CA TYR A 165 -10.62 -8.09 20.97
C TYR A 165 -10.24 -8.12 22.47
N SER A 166 -9.98 -6.96 23.05
CA SER A 166 -9.62 -6.81 24.47
C SER A 166 -10.72 -7.29 25.40
N MET A 167 -11.98 -6.99 25.09
CA MET A 167 -13.14 -7.49 25.85
C MET A 167 -13.20 -9.03 25.87
N HIS A 168 -12.91 -9.68 24.74
CA HIS A 168 -12.84 -11.15 24.68
C HIS A 168 -11.64 -11.72 25.45
N LYS A 169 -10.56 -10.96 25.60
CA LYS A 169 -9.37 -11.37 26.36
C LYS A 169 -9.49 -11.08 27.86
N GLY A 170 -10.34 -10.13 28.24
CA GLY A 170 -10.48 -9.67 29.63
C GLY A 170 -9.41 -8.67 30.10
N TYR A 171 -8.56 -8.19 29.18
CA TYR A 171 -7.55 -7.15 29.42
C TYR A 171 -7.24 -6.39 28.12
N PRO A 172 -6.73 -5.13 28.19
CA PRO A 172 -6.35 -4.37 27.02
C PRO A 172 -5.22 -5.01 26.23
N VAL A 173 -5.39 -5.17 24.88
CA VAL A 173 -4.39 -5.71 23.97
C VAL A 173 -4.22 -4.69 22.83
N HIS A 174 -3.34 -3.72 23.01
CA HIS A 174 -3.14 -2.62 22.07
C HIS A 174 -2.53 -3.08 20.75
N SER A 175 -1.61 -4.03 20.79
CA SER A 175 -0.85 -4.56 19.66
C SER A 175 -1.64 -5.46 18.70
N VAL A 176 -2.90 -5.77 19.01
CA VAL A 176 -3.73 -6.62 18.14
C VAL A 176 -4.02 -5.98 16.77
N VAL A 177 -4.03 -4.66 16.68
CA VAL A 177 -4.22 -3.88 15.46
C VAL A 177 -3.25 -2.71 15.40
N THR A 178 -3.01 -2.16 14.22
CA THR A 178 -2.24 -0.92 14.05
C THR A 178 -3.04 0.14 13.29
N GLY A 179 -2.57 1.40 13.33
CA GLY A 179 -3.30 2.53 12.78
C GLY A 179 -4.38 3.06 13.71
N LYS A 180 -4.23 2.82 15.01
CA LYS A 180 -5.08 3.35 16.09
C LYS A 180 -4.87 4.86 16.27
N PRO A 181 -5.81 5.56 16.94
CA PRO A 181 -5.53 6.88 17.49
C PRO A 181 -4.29 6.87 18.40
N VAL A 182 -3.50 7.94 18.39
CA VAL A 182 -2.28 8.07 19.22
C VAL A 182 -2.61 7.88 20.71
N SER A 183 -3.76 8.38 21.15
CA SER A 183 -4.26 8.21 22.54
C SER A 183 -4.50 6.75 22.94
N LEU A 184 -4.54 5.82 21.99
CA LEU A 184 -4.74 4.39 22.19
C LEU A 184 -3.54 3.55 21.75
N GLY A 185 -2.33 4.13 21.75
CA GLY A 185 -1.11 3.43 21.37
C GLY A 185 -0.75 3.53 19.88
N GLY A 186 -1.44 4.39 19.12
CA GLY A 186 -1.06 4.67 17.73
C GLY A 186 0.32 5.35 17.63
N SER A 187 1.12 5.01 16.62
CA SER A 187 2.44 5.61 16.42
C SER A 187 2.37 7.00 15.83
N LEU A 188 3.20 7.91 16.33
CA LEU A 188 3.53 9.16 15.65
C LEU A 188 4.12 8.86 14.27
N GLY A 189 4.01 9.80 13.32
CA GLY A 189 4.51 9.64 11.94
C GLY A 189 3.70 8.66 11.07
N ARG A 190 2.71 7.93 11.62
CA ARG A 190 1.96 6.93 10.84
C ARG A 190 1.19 7.53 9.65
N ASN A 191 0.63 8.72 9.83
CA ASN A 191 -0.15 9.39 8.77
C ASN A 191 0.72 9.77 7.57
N GLU A 192 1.97 10.14 7.80
CA GLU A 192 2.91 10.55 6.76
C GLU A 192 3.70 9.39 6.15
N ALA A 193 3.70 8.24 6.80
CA ALA A 193 4.61 7.15 6.53
C ALA A 193 4.63 6.67 5.07
N THR A 194 3.49 6.64 4.38
CA THR A 194 3.42 6.21 2.98
C THR A 194 4.09 7.20 2.05
N GLY A 195 3.73 8.48 2.13
CA GLY A 195 4.35 9.55 1.32
C GLY A 195 5.82 9.74 1.64
N ARG A 196 6.19 9.64 2.93
CA ARG A 196 7.58 9.72 3.39
C ARG A 196 8.43 8.56 2.89
N GLY A 197 7.88 7.33 2.88
CA GLY A 197 8.54 6.17 2.28
C GLY A 197 8.76 6.32 0.78
N CYS A 198 7.76 6.85 0.06
CA CYS A 198 7.89 7.20 -1.36
C CYS A 198 9.02 8.23 -1.57
N PHE A 199 9.06 9.29 -0.77
CA PHE A 199 10.14 10.30 -0.81
C PHE A 199 11.53 9.67 -0.61
N TYR A 200 11.74 8.80 0.38
CA TYR A 200 13.04 8.15 0.62
C TYR A 200 13.46 7.22 -0.53
N THR A 201 12.52 6.53 -1.16
CA THR A 201 12.83 5.72 -2.35
C THR A 201 13.18 6.57 -3.57
N ILE A 202 12.51 7.72 -3.75
CA ILE A 202 12.86 8.71 -4.78
C ILE A 202 14.27 9.28 -4.55
N GLN A 203 14.60 9.67 -3.33
CA GLN A 203 15.95 10.15 -2.99
C GLN A 203 17.01 9.10 -3.31
N SER A 204 16.75 7.84 -2.91
CA SER A 204 17.66 6.73 -3.16
C SER A 204 17.83 6.46 -4.67
N SER A 205 16.74 6.53 -5.45
CA SER A 205 16.80 6.37 -6.90
C SER A 205 17.57 7.51 -7.56
N GLY A 206 17.31 8.74 -7.13
CA GLY A 206 18.02 9.92 -7.63
C GLY A 206 19.53 9.84 -7.42
N SER A 207 19.95 9.39 -6.24
CA SER A 207 21.38 9.18 -5.91
C SER A 207 22.03 8.09 -6.78
N ASN A 208 21.34 6.98 -7.04
CA ASN A 208 21.86 5.86 -7.82
C ASN A 208 21.86 6.12 -9.33
N LEU A 209 20.91 6.95 -9.83
CA LEU A 209 20.76 7.26 -11.25
C LEU A 209 21.42 8.58 -11.67
N GLY A 210 21.99 9.34 -10.73
CA GLY A 210 22.54 10.67 -11.01
C GLY A 210 21.44 11.71 -11.37
N ILE A 211 20.24 11.56 -10.80
CA ILE A 211 19.10 12.46 -10.96
C ILE A 211 18.86 13.16 -9.61
N PRO A 212 19.44 14.36 -9.37
CA PRO A 212 19.28 15.02 -8.09
C PRO A 212 17.81 15.40 -7.87
N VAL A 213 17.31 15.20 -6.63
CA VAL A 213 15.95 15.62 -6.25
C VAL A 213 15.85 17.16 -6.28
N LYS A 214 16.90 17.85 -5.87
CA LYS A 214 16.94 19.31 -5.94
C LYS A 214 16.85 19.80 -7.39
N GLY A 215 15.83 20.61 -7.67
CA GLY A 215 15.53 21.13 -8.99
C GLY A 215 14.82 20.14 -9.93
N ALA A 216 14.57 18.90 -9.51
CA ALA A 216 13.82 17.93 -10.30
C ALA A 216 12.37 18.40 -10.49
N ARG A 217 11.86 18.25 -11.71
CA ARG A 217 10.47 18.55 -12.05
C ARG A 217 9.59 17.35 -11.70
N VAL A 218 8.56 17.58 -10.90
CA VAL A 218 7.71 16.53 -10.34
C VAL A 218 6.26 16.72 -10.75
N VAL A 219 5.61 15.63 -11.10
CA VAL A 219 4.15 15.55 -11.34
C VAL A 219 3.54 14.55 -10.38
N VAL A 220 2.46 14.94 -9.68
CA VAL A 220 1.77 14.10 -8.69
C VAL A 220 0.34 13.83 -9.14
N GLN A 221 0.06 12.61 -9.54
CA GLN A 221 -1.30 12.16 -9.83
C GLN A 221 -1.96 11.64 -8.55
N GLY A 222 -2.90 12.41 -8.02
CA GLY A 222 -3.56 12.07 -6.76
C GLY A 222 -2.97 12.82 -5.55
N PHE A 223 -3.58 13.95 -5.19
CA PHE A 223 -3.19 14.78 -4.05
C PHE A 223 -3.98 14.37 -2.78
N GLY A 224 -4.05 13.05 -2.52
CA GLY A 224 -4.52 12.44 -1.29
C GLY A 224 -3.41 12.40 -0.23
N ASN A 225 -3.58 11.60 0.84
CA ASN A 225 -2.62 11.53 1.94
C ASN A 225 -1.18 11.24 1.46
N ALA A 226 -0.97 10.17 0.68
CA ALA A 226 0.38 9.82 0.22
C ALA A 226 0.97 10.84 -0.75
N GLY A 227 0.18 11.30 -1.72
CA GLY A 227 0.66 12.23 -2.76
C GLY A 227 0.95 13.63 -2.21
N SER A 228 0.11 14.18 -1.32
CA SER A 228 0.34 15.50 -0.74
C SER A 228 1.57 15.53 0.17
N ILE A 229 1.80 14.47 0.93
CA ILE A 229 2.97 14.33 1.79
C ILE A 229 4.25 14.15 0.96
N ALA A 230 4.21 13.29 -0.07
CA ALA A 230 5.35 13.13 -0.98
C ALA A 230 5.69 14.47 -1.67
N ALA A 231 4.67 15.21 -2.15
CA ALA A 231 4.84 16.54 -2.74
C ALA A 231 5.48 17.53 -1.76
N HIS A 232 4.99 17.58 -0.52
CA HIS A 232 5.52 18.46 0.52
C HIS A 232 7.00 18.17 0.85
N LEU A 233 7.36 16.89 0.98
CA LEU A 233 8.73 16.51 1.28
C LEU A 233 9.67 16.79 0.10
N LEU A 234 9.21 16.60 -1.14
CA LEU A 234 9.98 16.91 -2.35
C LEU A 234 10.16 18.42 -2.51
N ASP A 235 9.11 19.23 -2.27
CA ASP A 235 9.20 20.69 -2.24
C ASP A 235 10.21 21.17 -1.19
N SER A 236 10.15 20.61 0.03
CA SER A 236 11.11 20.89 1.10
C SER A 236 12.55 20.49 0.71
N ALA A 237 12.73 19.47 -0.13
CA ALA A 237 14.00 19.07 -0.72
C ALA A 237 14.38 19.89 -1.99
N GLN A 238 13.67 20.99 -2.26
CA GLN A 238 13.89 21.89 -3.38
C GLN A 238 13.64 21.28 -4.77
N ALA A 239 12.78 20.27 -4.88
CA ALA A 239 12.20 19.88 -6.16
C ALA A 239 11.14 20.90 -6.60
N VAL A 240 10.77 20.88 -7.88
CA VAL A 240 9.76 21.77 -8.46
C VAL A 240 8.53 20.95 -8.81
N VAL A 241 7.49 20.99 -7.99
CA VAL A 241 6.24 20.27 -8.28
C VAL A 241 5.44 21.07 -9.30
N LEU A 242 5.42 20.61 -10.55
CA LEU A 242 4.78 21.29 -11.66
C LEU A 242 3.27 21.13 -11.68
N ALA A 243 2.79 19.94 -11.35
CA ALA A 243 1.38 19.60 -11.45
C ALA A 243 0.93 18.64 -10.34
N ALA A 244 -0.33 18.76 -9.95
CA ALA A 244 -1.00 17.85 -9.05
C ALA A 244 -2.45 17.63 -9.49
N SER A 245 -3.01 16.46 -9.18
CA SER A 245 -4.44 16.20 -9.38
C SER A 245 -5.11 15.58 -8.16
N ASP A 246 -6.42 15.78 -8.05
CA ASP A 246 -7.27 14.99 -7.17
C ASP A 246 -8.50 14.47 -7.94
N SER A 247 -9.54 14.00 -7.22
CA SER A 247 -10.75 13.47 -7.85
C SER A 247 -11.60 14.53 -8.55
N THR A 248 -11.28 15.81 -8.42
CA THR A 248 -12.08 16.94 -8.89
C THR A 248 -11.39 17.78 -9.95
N ALA A 249 -10.06 17.90 -9.90
CA ALA A 249 -9.27 18.74 -10.79
C ALA A 249 -7.84 18.25 -10.94
N ALA A 250 -7.23 18.57 -12.08
CA ALA A 250 -5.79 18.57 -12.28
C ALA A 250 -5.33 20.01 -12.54
N ILE A 251 -4.25 20.41 -11.88
CA ILE A 251 -3.71 21.77 -11.95
C ILE A 251 -2.22 21.75 -12.31
N PHE A 252 -1.78 22.78 -13.01
CA PHE A 252 -0.41 22.93 -13.51
C PHE A 252 0.10 24.34 -13.33
N ASN A 253 1.38 24.47 -12.99
CA ASN A 253 2.13 25.72 -13.07
C ASN A 253 3.56 25.43 -13.55
N ARG A 254 3.96 25.96 -14.69
CA ARG A 254 5.29 25.75 -15.26
C ARG A 254 6.45 26.20 -14.38
N HIS A 255 6.20 27.10 -13.43
CA HIS A 255 7.19 27.62 -12.47
C HIS A 255 7.18 26.87 -11.13
N GLY A 256 6.29 25.89 -10.99
CA GLY A 256 6.04 25.14 -9.76
C GLY A 256 4.84 25.64 -8.97
N LEU A 257 4.18 24.71 -8.31
CA LEU A 257 3.07 24.94 -7.39
C LEU A 257 3.63 25.27 -5.99
N ASP A 258 3.04 26.24 -5.31
CA ASP A 258 3.31 26.52 -3.89
C ASP A 258 2.62 25.44 -3.04
N ILE A 259 3.36 24.39 -2.69
CA ILE A 259 2.80 23.20 -2.06
C ILE A 259 2.21 23.47 -0.67
N PRO A 260 2.84 24.26 0.22
CA PRO A 260 2.21 24.65 1.48
C PRO A 260 0.85 25.33 1.28
N LYS A 261 0.74 26.30 0.36
CA LYS A 261 -0.54 26.97 0.07
C LYS A 261 -1.55 26.02 -0.58
N LEU A 262 -1.10 25.09 -1.42
CA LEU A 262 -1.97 24.10 -2.06
C LEU A 262 -2.59 23.16 -1.03
N ILE A 263 -1.83 22.70 -0.04
CA ILE A 263 -2.32 21.89 1.08
C ILE A 263 -3.39 22.67 1.86
N MET A 264 -3.10 23.91 2.27
CA MET A 264 -4.07 24.77 2.96
C MET A 264 -5.34 25.04 2.14
N HIS A 265 -5.19 25.24 0.82
CA HIS A 265 -6.33 25.40 -0.08
C HIS A 265 -7.22 24.15 -0.07
N LYS A 266 -6.61 22.98 -0.21
CA LYS A 266 -7.33 21.70 -0.22
C LYS A 266 -8.00 21.39 1.12
N GLU A 267 -7.36 21.67 2.24
CA GLU A 267 -7.95 21.52 3.58
C GLU A 267 -9.20 22.40 3.74
N ARG A 268 -9.16 23.62 3.22
CA ARG A 268 -10.28 24.56 3.30
C ARG A 268 -11.44 24.25 2.35
N THR A 269 -11.14 23.76 1.13
CA THR A 269 -12.12 23.62 0.05
C THR A 269 -12.52 22.17 -0.23
N GLY A 270 -11.73 21.20 0.20
CA GLY A 270 -11.84 19.80 -0.15
C GLY A 270 -11.34 19.44 -1.56
N SER A 271 -10.84 20.40 -2.34
CA SER A 271 -10.54 20.25 -3.77
C SER A 271 -9.28 21.04 -4.16
N LEU A 272 -8.61 20.63 -5.27
CA LEU A 272 -7.58 21.43 -5.93
C LEU A 272 -8.16 22.48 -6.88
N SER A 273 -9.44 22.36 -7.24
CA SER A 273 -10.08 23.30 -8.15
C SER A 273 -10.03 24.74 -7.64
N GLY A 274 -9.75 25.68 -8.55
CA GLY A 274 -9.71 27.09 -8.22
C GLY A 274 -8.49 27.53 -7.39
N PHE A 275 -7.43 26.69 -7.31
CA PHE A 275 -6.18 27.12 -6.69
C PHE A 275 -5.57 28.30 -7.46
N PRO A 276 -5.25 29.43 -6.80
CA PRO A 276 -4.67 30.61 -7.45
C PRO A 276 -3.32 30.31 -8.10
N ALA A 277 -3.00 30.96 -9.19
CA ALA A 277 -1.73 30.86 -9.92
C ALA A 277 -1.43 29.45 -10.49
N ALA A 278 -2.46 28.66 -10.76
CA ALA A 278 -2.35 27.40 -11.49
C ALA A 278 -3.39 27.34 -12.61
N GLU A 279 -3.02 26.70 -13.71
CA GLU A 279 -3.92 26.41 -14.82
C GLU A 279 -4.63 25.08 -14.53
N THR A 280 -5.92 24.98 -14.90
CA THR A 280 -6.63 23.70 -14.89
C THR A 280 -6.31 22.97 -16.19
N ILE A 281 -5.89 21.73 -16.04
CA ILE A 281 -5.56 20.82 -17.16
C ILE A 281 -6.39 19.54 -17.05
N THR A 282 -6.39 18.72 -18.10
CA THR A 282 -7.04 17.40 -18.06
C THR A 282 -6.14 16.35 -17.38
N PRO A 283 -6.70 15.22 -16.91
CA PRO A 283 -5.90 14.10 -16.40
C PRO A 283 -4.91 13.54 -17.42
N GLU A 284 -5.27 13.52 -18.70
CA GLU A 284 -4.44 13.06 -19.81
C GLU A 284 -3.26 14.02 -20.05
N GLU A 285 -3.53 15.33 -20.02
CA GLU A 285 -2.48 16.36 -20.12
C GLU A 285 -1.50 16.24 -18.95
N LEU A 286 -2.00 16.00 -17.71
CA LEU A 286 -1.14 15.82 -16.55
C LEU A 286 -0.15 14.67 -16.75
N LEU A 287 -0.61 13.50 -17.23
CA LEU A 287 0.24 12.33 -17.46
C LEU A 287 1.25 12.54 -18.59
N SER A 288 0.95 13.43 -19.55
CA SER A 288 1.81 13.73 -20.70
C SER A 288 2.83 14.87 -20.46
N LEU A 289 2.80 15.49 -19.29
CA LEU A 289 3.76 16.55 -18.95
C LEU A 289 5.20 16.01 -18.92
N ASP A 290 6.11 16.79 -19.49
CA ASP A 290 7.55 16.50 -19.41
C ASP A 290 8.07 16.81 -18.00
N CYS A 291 8.48 15.75 -17.30
CA CYS A 291 8.97 15.84 -15.91
C CYS A 291 10.11 14.84 -15.67
N ASP A 292 10.81 15.01 -14.56
CA ASP A 292 11.86 14.08 -14.14
C ASP A 292 11.27 12.93 -13.30
N ILE A 293 10.21 13.22 -12.52
CA ILE A 293 9.59 12.27 -11.59
C ILE A 293 8.06 12.36 -11.72
N LEU A 294 7.42 11.23 -12.03
CA LEU A 294 5.97 11.05 -11.97
C LEU A 294 5.60 10.20 -10.76
N ILE A 295 4.64 10.67 -9.95
CA ILE A 295 4.16 9.97 -8.76
C ILE A 295 2.68 9.62 -8.94
N PRO A 296 2.33 8.41 -9.41
CA PRO A 296 0.97 7.92 -9.40
C PRO A 296 0.58 7.54 -7.95
N ALA A 297 -0.28 8.37 -7.33
CA ALA A 297 -0.72 8.27 -5.95
C ALA A 297 -2.25 8.22 -5.79
N ALA A 298 -2.99 7.97 -6.89
CA ALA A 298 -4.46 7.96 -6.91
C ALA A 298 -5.04 6.54 -6.86
N LEU A 299 -5.28 5.95 -8.01
CA LEU A 299 -6.00 4.69 -8.15
C LEU A 299 -5.13 3.63 -8.82
N GLU A 300 -5.54 2.37 -8.67
CA GLU A 300 -5.02 1.25 -9.45
C GLU A 300 -5.32 1.43 -10.94
N ASN A 301 -4.46 0.88 -11.79
CA ASN A 301 -4.60 0.92 -13.26
C ASN A 301 -4.75 2.34 -13.85
N ALA A 302 -4.15 3.35 -13.22
CA ALA A 302 -4.17 4.73 -13.72
C ALA A 302 -3.30 4.93 -14.96
N ILE A 303 -2.24 4.13 -15.09
CA ILE A 303 -1.33 4.12 -16.24
C ILE A 303 -1.44 2.76 -16.93
N THR A 304 -1.96 2.77 -18.14
CA THR A 304 -2.28 1.60 -18.95
C THR A 304 -1.44 1.56 -20.24
N GLY A 305 -1.53 0.49 -21.02
CA GLY A 305 -0.90 0.42 -22.36
C GLY A 305 -1.30 1.58 -23.27
N ASP A 306 -2.52 2.09 -23.13
CA ASP A 306 -3.05 3.17 -23.96
C ASP A 306 -2.37 4.52 -23.71
N ASN A 307 -2.07 4.85 -22.43
CA ASN A 307 -1.53 6.16 -22.06
C ASN A 307 -0.03 6.15 -21.72
N ALA A 308 0.57 5.00 -21.44
CA ALA A 308 1.98 4.88 -21.05
C ALA A 308 2.95 5.45 -22.11
N ARG A 309 2.60 5.36 -23.40
CA ARG A 309 3.45 5.90 -24.47
C ARG A 309 3.54 7.42 -24.44
N ALA A 310 2.50 8.10 -23.95
CA ALA A 310 2.44 9.56 -23.81
C ALA A 310 3.13 10.07 -22.51
N VAL A 311 3.50 9.20 -21.59
CA VAL A 311 4.22 9.59 -20.36
C VAL A 311 5.68 9.93 -20.69
N HIS A 312 6.11 11.16 -20.35
CA HIS A 312 7.46 11.68 -20.54
C HIS A 312 8.13 11.94 -19.18
N THR A 313 8.74 10.90 -18.62
CA THR A 313 9.42 10.99 -17.33
C THR A 313 10.66 10.09 -17.29
N ARG A 314 11.57 10.35 -16.36
CA ARG A 314 12.74 9.50 -16.09
C ARG A 314 12.48 8.49 -15.00
N ILE A 315 11.68 8.88 -13.99
CA ILE A 315 11.35 8.06 -12.83
C ILE A 315 9.83 8.02 -12.67
N VAL A 316 9.27 6.82 -12.50
CA VAL A 316 7.90 6.60 -11.98
C VAL A 316 8.01 6.03 -10.58
N ALA A 317 7.40 6.70 -9.58
CA ALA A 317 7.39 6.25 -8.19
C ALA A 317 5.95 5.90 -7.76
N GLU A 318 5.64 4.61 -7.65
CA GLU A 318 4.29 4.12 -7.39
C GLU A 318 3.88 4.31 -5.92
N ALA A 319 3.27 5.45 -5.61
CA ALA A 319 2.74 5.72 -4.27
C ALA A 319 1.37 5.07 -4.02
N ALA A 320 0.56 4.83 -5.07
CA ALA A 320 -0.66 4.00 -5.02
C ALA A 320 -0.31 2.51 -5.12
N ASN A 321 -1.28 1.63 -4.87
CA ASN A 321 -1.12 0.19 -5.13
C ASN A 321 -1.53 -0.11 -6.57
N GLY A 322 -0.67 -0.81 -7.33
CA GLY A 322 -0.91 -1.23 -8.70
C GLY A 322 -1.33 -0.11 -9.67
N PRO A 323 -0.72 1.09 -9.64
CA PRO A 323 -1.15 2.18 -10.51
C PRO A 323 -0.73 1.98 -11.97
N VAL A 324 0.29 1.16 -12.22
CA VAL A 324 0.82 0.85 -13.56
C VAL A 324 0.49 -0.59 -13.92
N THR A 325 -0.19 -0.77 -15.06
CA THR A 325 -0.53 -2.10 -15.56
C THR A 325 0.70 -2.86 -16.07
N PRO A 326 0.68 -4.21 -16.16
CA PRO A 326 1.80 -4.98 -16.70
C PRO A 326 2.20 -4.59 -18.13
N GLU A 327 1.24 -4.18 -18.94
CA GLU A 327 1.50 -3.68 -20.30
C GLU A 327 2.24 -2.33 -20.27
N ALA A 328 1.79 -1.40 -19.43
CA ALA A 328 2.45 -0.11 -19.25
C ALA A 328 3.85 -0.26 -18.66
N ASP A 329 4.08 -1.20 -17.76
CA ASP A 329 5.41 -1.51 -17.21
C ASP A 329 6.40 -1.98 -18.30
N ARG A 330 5.93 -2.81 -19.24
CA ARG A 330 6.74 -3.19 -20.43
C ARG A 330 7.08 -1.99 -21.31
N ILE A 331 6.11 -1.12 -21.57
CA ILE A 331 6.34 0.11 -22.34
C ILE A 331 7.36 1.02 -21.63
N PHE A 332 7.29 1.15 -20.32
CA PHE A 332 8.28 1.91 -19.55
C PHE A 332 9.68 1.31 -19.63
N ALA A 333 9.80 -0.01 -19.55
CA ALA A 333 11.08 -0.70 -19.73
C ALA A 333 11.66 -0.45 -21.13
N GLU A 334 10.86 -0.52 -22.21
CA GLU A 334 11.27 -0.19 -23.58
C GLU A 334 11.74 1.27 -23.74
N LYS A 335 11.09 2.20 -23.02
CA LYS A 335 11.43 3.64 -23.02
C LYS A 335 12.62 3.99 -22.12
N GLY A 336 13.14 3.03 -21.33
CA GLY A 336 14.20 3.29 -20.36
C GLY A 336 13.73 4.11 -19.14
N VAL A 337 12.43 4.13 -18.84
CA VAL A 337 11.86 4.77 -17.64
C VAL A 337 12.17 3.90 -16.43
N PHE A 338 12.76 4.49 -15.40
CA PHE A 338 13.04 3.81 -14.15
C PHE A 338 11.78 3.79 -13.26
N LEU A 339 11.23 2.60 -12.99
CA LEU A 339 10.03 2.45 -12.20
C LEU A 339 10.38 1.93 -10.80
N ILE A 340 9.95 2.64 -9.74
CA ILE A 340 10.01 2.18 -8.35
C ILE A 340 8.67 1.51 -8.02
N PRO A 341 8.64 0.17 -7.87
CA PRO A 341 7.38 -0.56 -7.73
C PRO A 341 6.70 -0.31 -6.38
N ASP A 342 5.38 -0.41 -6.37
CA ASP A 342 4.50 -0.13 -5.23
C ASP A 342 4.84 -0.93 -3.96
N ILE A 343 5.20 -2.22 -4.10
CA ILE A 343 5.59 -3.07 -2.95
C ILE A 343 6.85 -2.58 -2.22
N LEU A 344 7.62 -1.68 -2.84
CA LEU A 344 8.75 -0.97 -2.27
C LEU A 344 8.39 0.49 -1.97
N CYS A 345 7.91 1.23 -2.96
CA CYS A 345 7.72 2.67 -2.91
C CYS A 345 6.78 3.11 -1.78
N ASN A 346 5.61 2.46 -1.65
CA ASN A 346 4.60 2.82 -0.65
C ASN A 346 4.67 1.99 0.64
N ALA A 347 5.74 1.20 0.84
CA ALA A 347 5.90 0.32 1.99
C ALA A 347 6.18 1.06 3.32
N GLY A 348 6.35 2.37 3.29
CA GLY A 348 6.51 3.18 4.50
C GLY A 348 5.35 3.00 5.48
N GLY A 349 4.12 2.91 4.98
CA GLY A 349 2.94 2.71 5.81
C GLY A 349 2.97 1.42 6.63
N VAL A 350 3.34 0.29 6.03
CA VAL A 350 3.46 -0.99 6.75
C VAL A 350 4.68 -1.01 7.67
N THR A 351 5.75 -0.31 7.31
CA THR A 351 6.95 -0.18 8.14
C THR A 351 6.64 0.56 9.44
N VAL A 352 5.93 1.70 9.40
CA VAL A 352 5.53 2.40 10.63
C VAL A 352 4.44 1.62 11.39
N SER A 353 3.60 0.85 10.69
CA SER A 353 2.70 -0.10 11.38
C SER A 353 3.48 -1.16 12.17
N TYR A 354 4.63 -1.63 11.67
CA TYR A 354 5.53 -2.49 12.43
C TYR A 354 6.09 -1.76 13.66
N PHE A 355 6.49 -0.50 13.54
CA PHE A 355 6.94 0.29 14.68
C PHE A 355 5.86 0.48 15.73
N GLU A 356 4.61 0.73 15.33
CA GLU A 356 3.47 0.82 16.25
C GLU A 356 3.31 -0.48 17.06
N TRP A 357 3.33 -1.62 16.37
CA TRP A 357 3.26 -2.92 17.03
C TRP A 357 4.41 -3.15 18.02
N VAL A 358 5.66 -2.80 17.65
CA VAL A 358 6.82 -2.90 18.55
C VAL A 358 6.66 -2.01 19.78
N GLN A 359 6.18 -0.78 19.60
CA GLN A 359 5.94 0.17 20.69
C GLN A 359 4.85 -0.35 21.65
N ASP A 360 3.77 -0.89 21.11
CA ASP A 360 2.69 -1.48 21.93
C ASP A 360 3.17 -2.71 22.72
N GLU A 361 3.95 -3.62 22.12
CA GLU A 361 4.49 -4.81 22.76
C GLU A 361 5.55 -4.48 23.83
N SER A 362 6.36 -3.47 23.58
CA SER A 362 7.41 -3.05 24.51
C SER A 362 6.93 -2.03 25.56
N HIS A 363 5.75 -1.45 25.38
CA HIS A 363 5.22 -0.32 26.19
C HIS A 363 6.18 0.89 26.22
N LEU A 364 7.00 1.05 25.15
CA LEU A 364 7.95 2.13 24.98
C LEU A 364 7.64 2.90 23.70
N PHE A 365 7.19 4.14 23.83
CA PHE A 365 6.77 4.98 22.72
C PHE A 365 7.91 5.90 22.27
N TRP A 366 8.06 6.01 20.95
CA TRP A 366 9.09 6.82 20.30
C TRP A 366 8.53 8.18 19.88
N ASP A 367 9.37 9.19 19.85
CA ASP A 367 9.01 10.46 19.23
C ASP A 367 8.97 10.34 17.69
N GLU A 368 8.43 11.36 17.04
CA GLU A 368 8.25 11.34 15.60
C GLU A 368 9.59 11.35 14.84
N ASN A 369 10.62 12.01 15.37
CA ASN A 369 11.94 12.05 14.76
C ASN A 369 12.57 10.65 14.77
N ASP A 370 12.44 9.93 15.88
CA ASP A 370 12.90 8.54 16.00
C ASP A 370 12.20 7.61 15.00
N VAL A 371 10.87 7.75 14.87
CA VAL A 371 10.08 6.98 13.90
C VAL A 371 10.56 7.27 12.49
N ASN A 372 10.70 8.56 12.13
CA ASN A 372 11.11 8.98 10.80
C ASN A 372 12.54 8.55 10.45
N ALA A 373 13.49 8.67 11.38
CA ALA A 373 14.87 8.20 11.18
C ALA A 373 14.97 6.68 10.99
N LYS A 374 14.18 5.92 11.75
CA LYS A 374 14.10 4.46 11.58
C LYS A 374 13.46 4.07 10.24
N LEU A 375 12.42 4.81 9.83
CA LEU A 375 11.75 4.63 8.55
C LEU A 375 12.70 4.88 7.38
N GLU A 376 13.42 6.01 7.39
CA GLU A 376 14.42 6.37 6.37
C GLU A 376 15.45 5.25 6.19
N ARG A 377 16.03 4.80 7.30
CA ARG A 377 17.03 3.71 7.27
C ARG A 377 16.50 2.43 6.64
N ILE A 378 15.26 2.03 6.96
CA ILE A 378 14.65 0.81 6.40
C ILE A 378 14.35 1.01 4.92
N MET A 379 13.72 2.13 4.53
CA MET A 379 13.32 2.37 3.15
C MET A 379 14.54 2.49 2.22
N THR A 380 15.58 3.24 2.64
CA THR A 380 16.83 3.39 1.88
C THR A 380 17.55 2.05 1.72
N ARG A 381 17.68 1.27 2.80
CA ARG A 381 18.29 -0.06 2.71
C ARG A 381 17.49 -0.96 1.77
N SER A 382 16.17 -0.98 1.91
CA SER A 382 15.31 -1.84 1.07
C SER A 382 15.37 -1.46 -0.40
N PHE A 383 15.43 -0.15 -0.70
CA PHE A 383 15.66 0.31 -2.07
C PHE A 383 17.00 -0.21 -2.60
N ASN A 384 18.08 -0.06 -1.84
CA ASN A 384 19.40 -0.49 -2.26
C ASN A 384 19.49 -2.02 -2.45
N ASP A 385 18.82 -2.82 -1.60
CA ASP A 385 18.75 -4.28 -1.75
C ASP A 385 18.06 -4.66 -3.08
N VAL A 386 16.93 -4.02 -3.41
CA VAL A 386 16.21 -4.25 -4.67
C VAL A 386 17.01 -3.76 -5.87
N PHE A 387 17.61 -2.56 -5.77
CA PHE A 387 18.42 -1.97 -6.85
C PHE A 387 19.66 -2.83 -7.16
N LYS A 388 20.32 -3.35 -6.14
CA LYS A 388 21.43 -4.29 -6.32
C LYS A 388 21.00 -5.53 -7.09
N LEU A 389 19.87 -6.13 -6.74
CA LEU A 389 19.34 -7.31 -7.42
C LEU A 389 18.92 -6.99 -8.86
N HIS A 390 18.32 -5.81 -9.09
CA HIS A 390 18.02 -5.29 -10.43
C HIS A 390 19.27 -5.26 -11.31
N GLN A 391 20.39 -4.72 -10.81
CA GLN A 391 21.65 -4.65 -11.54
C GLN A 391 22.29 -6.04 -11.73
N GLU A 392 22.38 -6.85 -10.68
CA GLU A 392 23.04 -8.18 -10.73
C GLU A 392 22.32 -9.16 -11.65
N ARG A 393 20.99 -9.10 -11.71
CA ARG A 393 20.16 -10.00 -12.52
C ARG A 393 19.73 -9.43 -13.86
N ASN A 394 20.02 -8.16 -14.11
CA ASN A 394 19.60 -7.43 -15.31
C ASN A 394 18.08 -7.57 -15.59
N VAL A 395 17.27 -7.39 -14.56
CA VAL A 395 15.79 -7.43 -14.59
C VAL A 395 15.22 -6.07 -14.18
N ASN A 396 13.98 -5.76 -14.54
CA ASN A 396 13.36 -4.51 -14.08
C ASN A 396 13.17 -4.49 -12.54
N MET A 397 12.98 -3.30 -11.97
CA MET A 397 12.86 -3.11 -10.52
C MET A 397 11.65 -3.85 -9.91
N ARG A 398 10.54 -3.97 -10.64
CA ARG A 398 9.36 -4.71 -10.17
C ARG A 398 9.67 -6.20 -10.01
N LEU A 399 10.28 -6.82 -11.00
CA LEU A 399 10.69 -8.22 -10.90
C LEU A 399 11.75 -8.40 -9.81
N ALA A 400 12.74 -7.51 -9.71
CA ALA A 400 13.75 -7.55 -8.65
C ALA A 400 13.12 -7.46 -7.23
N ALA A 401 12.14 -6.57 -7.03
CA ALA A 401 11.42 -6.46 -5.75
C ALA A 401 10.62 -7.74 -5.42
N ASN A 402 9.91 -8.31 -6.40
CA ASN A 402 9.21 -9.58 -6.23
C ASN A 402 10.20 -10.72 -5.93
N MET A 403 11.30 -10.83 -6.67
CA MET A 403 12.36 -11.84 -6.41
C MET A 403 12.91 -11.71 -5.00
N LEU A 404 13.20 -10.49 -4.54
CA LEU A 404 13.72 -10.26 -3.18
C LEU A 404 12.69 -10.68 -2.12
N GLY A 405 11.44 -10.24 -2.26
CA GLY A 405 10.36 -10.56 -1.32
C GLY A 405 10.06 -12.06 -1.27
N ILE A 406 9.85 -12.67 -2.42
CA ILE A 406 9.57 -14.12 -2.55
C ILE A 406 10.76 -14.95 -2.09
N GLY A 407 11.98 -14.57 -2.45
CA GLY A 407 13.21 -15.27 -2.02
C GLY A 407 13.35 -15.31 -0.50
N ARG A 408 13.10 -14.18 0.18
CA ARG A 408 13.13 -14.10 1.66
C ARG A 408 12.04 -14.95 2.32
N VAL A 409 10.85 -15.03 1.73
CA VAL A 409 9.78 -15.92 2.22
C VAL A 409 10.13 -17.38 1.98
N ALA A 410 10.64 -17.71 0.80
CA ALA A 410 11.06 -19.07 0.45
C ALA A 410 12.18 -19.57 1.38
N GLU A 411 13.16 -18.73 1.69
CA GLU A 411 14.21 -19.04 2.65
C GLU A 411 13.63 -19.35 4.04
N ALA A 412 12.72 -18.51 4.54
CA ALA A 412 12.06 -18.73 5.82
C ALA A 412 11.27 -20.05 5.84
N CYS A 413 10.54 -20.36 4.77
CA CYS A 413 9.82 -21.63 4.63
C CYS A 413 10.80 -22.82 4.62
N ARG A 414 11.91 -22.72 3.89
CA ARG A 414 12.95 -23.78 3.84
C ARG A 414 13.56 -24.04 5.21
N MET A 415 13.89 -22.97 5.95
CA MET A 415 14.51 -23.07 7.29
C MET A 415 13.55 -23.64 8.33
N ARG A 416 12.23 -23.35 8.21
CA ARG A 416 11.21 -23.91 9.12
C ARG A 416 10.84 -25.35 8.78
N GLY A 417 11.01 -25.74 7.53
CA GLY A 417 10.60 -27.07 7.04
C GLY A 417 9.09 -27.22 6.96
N LEU A 418 8.67 -28.44 6.71
CA LEU A 418 7.25 -28.84 6.69
C LEU A 418 6.95 -29.69 7.93
N TYR A 419 5.88 -29.33 8.65
CA TYR A 419 5.40 -30.07 9.80
C TYR A 419 4.01 -30.64 9.47
N PRO A 420 3.70 -31.88 9.93
CA PRO A 420 4.56 -32.94 10.47
C PRO A 420 5.42 -33.57 9.40
#